data_16634d32b03eac954ea4168217903e3f
#
_entry.id   16634d32b03eac954ea4168217903e3f
#
_cell.length_a   1.000
_cell.length_b   1.000
_cell.length_c   1.000
_cell.angle_alpha   90.00
_cell.angle_beta   90.00
_cell.angle_gamma   90.00
#
_symmetry.space_group_name_H-M   'P 1'
#
loop_
_entity.id
_entity.type
_entity.pdbx_description
1 polymer ?
#
loop_
_entity_poly.entity_id
_entity_poly.type
_entity_poly.pdbx_seq_one_letter_code
_entity_poly.pdbx_strand_id
1 'polypeptide(L)'
;MRPDASMSLLSDLASEAMEPEYRTTTSPRRSRLVMSLALLMVAALLALAAISTTRSRSEMADEKEDLLSRIAAERQHRDDLTARASELDAENSQLRQDAVADPSVRADLQETELAAGAIAVSGPGVRARVNDAEKTPDGSRVIYDSDLTRLVNGMWQAGAEAVAINGHRITTLTPIRSAGSAITVDYVSLSPPYVLEAIGDPATLQARFARTSAATWWQYLHDNYGITYELQTVNSDLNLPADPAMTLRYTKS
;
A
#
# COMPACT_ATOMS: atom_id res chain seq x y z
N MET A 1 82.25 -28.67 45.55
CA MET A 1 81.40 -28.93 44.38
C MET A 1 81.09 -27.61 43.75
N ARG A 2 81.55 -27.38 42.53
CA ARG A 2 81.20 -26.16 41.79
C ARG A 2 79.77 -26.30 41.24
N PRO A 3 78.90 -25.34 41.42
CA PRO A 3 77.60 -25.42 40.81
C PRO A 3 77.72 -25.42 39.26
N ASP A 4 76.99 -26.33 38.65
CA ASP A 4 77.04 -26.55 37.19
C ASP A 4 76.73 -25.23 36.41
N ALA A 5 77.71 -24.85 35.59
CA ALA A 5 77.62 -23.66 34.76
C ALA A 5 76.46 -23.71 33.74
N SER A 6 75.87 -24.88 33.54
CA SER A 6 74.71 -25.08 32.70
C SER A 6 73.38 -24.59 33.32
N MET A 7 73.29 -24.55 34.62
CA MET A 7 72.09 -24.08 35.31
C MET A 7 72.01 -22.54 35.40
N SER A 8 73.18 -21.86 35.37
CA SER A 8 73.23 -20.40 35.33
C SER A 8 72.82 -19.86 33.93
N LEU A 9 73.19 -20.58 32.89
CA LEU A 9 72.82 -20.24 31.51
C LEU A 9 71.32 -20.33 31.27
N LEU A 10 70.59 -21.27 31.86
CA LEU A 10 69.15 -21.38 31.73
C LEU A 10 68.43 -20.29 32.54
N SER A 11 68.98 -19.86 33.66
CA SER A 11 68.41 -18.77 34.45
C SER A 11 68.65 -17.39 33.76
N ASP A 12 69.82 -17.24 33.10
CA ASP A 12 70.16 -16.04 32.34
C ASP A 12 69.29 -15.93 31.07
N LEU A 13 69.13 -17.04 30.31
CA LEU A 13 68.23 -17.11 29.16
C LEU A 13 66.78 -16.86 29.57
N ALA A 14 66.29 -17.36 30.69
CA ALA A 14 64.95 -17.13 31.19
C ALA A 14 64.76 -15.66 31.67
N SER A 15 65.84 -15.02 32.12
CA SER A 15 65.80 -13.62 32.55
C SER A 15 65.94 -12.63 31.38
N GLU A 16 66.61 -13.06 30.32
CA GLU A 16 66.81 -12.26 29.08
C GLU A 16 65.65 -12.41 28.05
N ALA A 17 64.91 -13.52 28.16
CA ALA A 17 63.78 -13.80 27.27
C ALA A 17 62.53 -12.92 27.54
N MET A 18 62.49 -12.16 28.63
CA MET A 18 61.44 -11.15 28.84
C MET A 18 61.98 -9.76 28.54
N GLU A 19 61.44 -9.15 27.49
CA GLU A 19 61.68 -7.75 27.17
C GLU A 19 61.44 -6.84 28.36
N PRO A 20 62.30 -5.84 28.62
CA PRO A 20 62.22 -4.97 29.81
C PRO A 20 60.88 -4.21 29.93
N GLU A 21 60.16 -4.07 28.83
CA GLU A 21 58.86 -3.45 28.81
C GLU A 21 57.77 -4.23 29.55
N TYR A 22 57.89 -5.55 29.68
CA TYR A 22 56.96 -6.41 30.45
C TYR A 22 57.28 -6.46 31.97
N ARG A 23 58.42 -5.92 32.41
CA ARG A 23 58.79 -5.89 33.82
C ARG A 23 58.27 -4.70 34.62
N THR A 24 57.71 -3.66 33.95
CA THR A 24 57.26 -2.44 34.58
C THR A 24 55.79 -2.17 34.39
N THR A 25 54.93 -3.14 34.63
CA THR A 25 53.53 -2.85 34.91
C THR A 25 53.33 -2.58 36.41
N THR A 26 53.97 -1.57 36.89
CA THR A 26 53.47 -0.86 38.09
C THR A 26 52.28 -0.03 37.62
N SER A 27 51.09 -0.62 37.72
CA SER A 27 49.84 0.09 37.52
C SER A 27 49.79 1.30 38.47
N PRO A 28 49.94 2.53 37.99
CA PRO A 28 49.92 3.67 38.88
C PRO A 28 48.52 3.78 39.49
N ARG A 29 48.43 4.02 40.79
CA ARG A 29 47.16 4.26 41.51
C ARG A 29 46.26 5.31 40.82
N ARG A 30 46.82 6.14 39.91
CA ARG A 30 46.12 7.05 39.04
C ARG A 30 45.20 6.36 38.00
N SER A 31 45.46 5.11 37.63
CA SER A 31 44.67 4.41 36.61
C SER A 31 43.23 4.10 37.09
N ARG A 32 43.05 3.88 38.39
CA ARG A 32 41.71 3.58 38.95
C ARG A 32 40.79 4.79 38.90
N LEU A 33 41.30 5.98 39.20
CA LEU A 33 40.54 7.23 39.10
C LEU A 33 40.20 7.60 37.64
N VAL A 34 41.14 7.42 36.73
CA VAL A 34 40.92 7.65 35.29
C VAL A 34 39.92 6.63 34.75
N MET A 35 40.04 5.37 35.16
CA MET A 35 39.11 4.31 34.72
C MET A 35 37.69 4.53 35.28
N SER A 36 37.54 4.96 36.55
CA SER A 36 36.23 5.29 37.11
C SER A 36 35.61 6.52 36.46
N LEU A 37 36.40 7.54 36.12
CA LEU A 37 35.93 8.73 35.41
C LEU A 37 35.49 8.38 33.97
N ALA A 38 36.26 7.53 33.27
CA ALA A 38 35.90 7.06 31.93
C ALA A 38 34.60 6.23 31.97
N LEU A 39 34.45 5.36 32.96
CA LEU A 39 33.22 4.56 33.14
C LEU A 39 32.00 5.42 33.44
N LEU A 40 32.18 6.48 34.24
CA LEU A 40 31.13 7.44 34.58
C LEU A 40 30.73 8.24 33.32
N MET A 41 31.70 8.65 32.48
CA MET A 41 31.45 9.33 31.23
C MET A 41 30.67 8.44 30.23
N VAL A 42 31.06 7.17 30.11
CA VAL A 42 30.36 6.19 29.28
C VAL A 42 28.92 5.98 29.78
N ALA A 43 28.73 5.83 31.09
CA ALA A 43 27.40 5.69 31.68
C ALA A 43 26.53 6.93 31.45
N ALA A 44 27.10 8.14 31.55
CA ALA A 44 26.39 9.37 31.26
C ALA A 44 26.00 9.48 29.77
N LEU A 45 26.90 9.08 28.86
CA LEU A 45 26.59 9.04 27.41
C LEU A 45 25.50 8.02 27.09
N LEU A 46 25.52 6.84 27.72
CA LEU A 46 24.48 5.84 27.55
C LEU A 46 23.12 6.32 28.10
N ALA A 47 23.13 7.00 29.25
CA ALA A 47 21.92 7.60 29.81
C ALA A 47 21.34 8.69 28.90
N LEU A 48 22.17 9.57 28.35
CA LEU A 48 21.75 10.58 27.38
C LEU A 48 21.21 9.95 26.09
N ALA A 49 21.87 8.92 25.57
CA ALA A 49 21.42 8.18 24.41
C ALA A 49 20.06 7.47 24.67
N ALA A 50 19.87 6.89 25.84
CA ALA A 50 18.59 6.27 26.22
C ALA A 50 17.47 7.31 26.33
N ILE A 51 17.73 8.49 26.92
CA ILE A 51 16.75 9.57 27.02
C ILE A 51 16.39 10.13 25.64
N SER A 52 17.37 10.33 24.77
CA SER A 52 17.13 10.82 23.40
C SER A 52 16.32 9.82 22.57
N THR A 53 16.63 8.53 22.69
CA THR A 53 15.92 7.46 21.98
C THR A 53 14.47 7.31 22.44
N THR A 54 14.21 7.46 23.75
CA THR A 54 12.82 7.40 24.26
C THR A 54 12.01 8.64 23.87
N ARG A 55 12.59 9.82 23.87
CA ARG A 55 11.92 11.04 23.37
C ARG A 55 11.58 10.96 21.90
N SER A 56 12.53 10.56 21.04
CA SER A 56 12.28 10.41 19.60
C SER A 56 11.22 9.35 19.29
N ARG A 57 11.10 8.31 20.12
CA ARG A 57 10.05 7.29 19.93
C ARG A 57 8.67 7.81 20.30
N SER A 58 8.53 8.60 21.36
CA SER A 58 7.24 9.21 21.71
C SER A 58 6.81 10.26 20.67
N GLU A 59 7.71 11.12 20.24
CA GLU A 59 7.43 12.11 19.20
C GLU A 59 7.01 11.46 17.87
N MET A 60 7.70 10.39 17.43
CA MET A 60 7.32 9.62 16.24
C MET A 60 5.98 8.87 16.42
N ALA A 61 5.65 8.43 17.63
CA ALA A 61 4.37 7.78 17.89
C ALA A 61 3.21 8.78 17.83
N ASP A 62 3.39 9.95 18.44
CA ASP A 62 2.40 11.04 18.44
C ASP A 62 2.19 11.59 17.01
N GLU A 63 3.29 11.79 16.25
CA GLU A 63 3.22 12.20 14.84
C GLU A 63 2.52 11.16 13.96
N LYS A 64 2.78 9.88 14.18
CA LYS A 64 2.09 8.80 13.48
C LYS A 64 0.60 8.78 13.78
N GLU A 65 0.21 8.99 15.04
CA GLU A 65 -1.20 9.02 15.45
C GLU A 65 -1.91 10.24 14.85
N ASP A 66 -1.28 11.41 14.85
CA ASP A 66 -1.80 12.62 14.18
C ASP A 66 -1.96 12.40 12.66
N LEU A 67 -0.97 11.81 12.01
CA LEU A 67 -1.06 11.47 10.58
C LEU A 67 -2.17 10.46 10.30
N LEU A 68 -2.32 9.42 11.11
CA LEU A 68 -3.41 8.44 10.95
C LEU A 68 -4.79 9.08 11.16
N SER A 69 -4.91 10.00 12.13
CA SER A 69 -6.15 10.73 12.37
C SER A 69 -6.51 11.66 11.21
N ARG A 70 -5.53 12.36 10.64
CA ARG A 70 -5.71 13.20 9.44
C ARG A 70 -6.09 12.37 8.21
N ILE A 71 -5.43 11.22 8.01
CA ILE A 71 -5.79 10.30 6.92
C ILE A 71 -7.22 9.80 7.08
N ALA A 72 -7.66 9.47 8.31
CA ALA A 72 -9.01 9.03 8.57
C ALA A 72 -10.03 10.15 8.29
N ALA A 73 -9.75 11.38 8.73
CA ALA A 73 -10.60 12.53 8.48
C ALA A 73 -10.70 12.87 6.99
N GLU A 74 -9.59 12.81 6.26
CA GLU A 74 -9.57 13.07 4.82
C GLU A 74 -10.30 11.98 4.02
N ARG A 75 -10.19 10.73 4.45
CA ARG A 75 -10.98 9.63 3.87
C ARG A 75 -12.48 9.85 4.08
N GLN A 76 -12.89 10.21 5.29
CA GLN A 76 -14.27 10.52 5.58
C GLN A 76 -14.78 11.68 4.71
N HIS A 77 -14.01 12.76 4.62
CA HIS A 77 -14.36 13.92 3.79
C HIS A 77 -14.49 13.55 2.30
N ARG A 78 -13.57 12.73 1.80
CA ARG A 78 -13.64 12.22 0.42
C ARG A 78 -14.89 11.36 0.22
N ASP A 79 -15.23 10.49 1.17
CA ASP A 79 -16.40 9.61 1.08
C ASP A 79 -17.70 10.44 1.10
N ASP A 80 -17.75 11.50 1.91
CA ASP A 80 -18.86 12.46 1.93
C ASP A 80 -19.01 13.24 0.61
N LEU A 81 -17.88 13.67 0.03
CA LEU A 81 -17.88 14.34 -1.28
C LEU A 81 -18.32 13.39 -2.40
N THR A 82 -17.89 12.14 -2.36
CA THR A 82 -18.29 11.11 -3.32
C THR A 82 -19.79 10.82 -3.23
N ALA A 83 -20.33 10.73 -2.02
CA ALA A 83 -21.77 10.56 -1.80
C ALA A 83 -22.58 11.74 -2.35
N ARG A 84 -22.14 12.98 -2.10
CA ARG A 84 -22.79 14.17 -2.66
C ARG A 84 -22.69 14.25 -4.19
N ALA A 85 -21.54 13.88 -4.76
CA ALA A 85 -21.39 13.81 -6.21
C ALA A 85 -22.39 12.80 -6.82
N SER A 86 -22.51 11.61 -6.23
CA SER A 86 -23.49 10.60 -6.66
C SER A 86 -24.94 11.08 -6.55
N GLU A 87 -25.27 11.82 -5.50
CA GLU A 87 -26.61 12.41 -5.31
C GLU A 87 -26.91 13.45 -6.40
N LEU A 88 -25.96 14.35 -6.66
CA LEU A 88 -26.09 15.36 -7.71
C LEU A 88 -26.16 14.74 -9.12
N ASP A 89 -25.42 13.67 -9.38
CA ASP A 89 -25.48 12.94 -10.64
C ASP A 89 -26.83 12.26 -10.84
N ALA A 90 -27.40 11.67 -9.76
CA ALA A 90 -28.74 11.09 -9.80
C ALA A 90 -29.81 12.15 -10.07
N GLU A 91 -29.74 13.31 -9.38
CA GLU A 91 -30.65 14.43 -9.59
C GLU A 91 -30.55 14.97 -11.03
N ASN A 92 -29.33 15.15 -11.54
CA ASN A 92 -29.09 15.60 -12.89
C ASN A 92 -29.64 14.62 -13.93
N SER A 93 -29.46 13.31 -13.71
CA SER A 93 -30.01 12.28 -14.60
C SER A 93 -31.54 12.31 -14.59
N GLN A 94 -32.16 12.50 -13.43
CA GLN A 94 -33.61 12.62 -13.32
C GLN A 94 -34.13 13.87 -14.04
N LEU A 95 -33.50 15.03 -13.83
CA LEU A 95 -33.87 16.28 -14.50
C LEU A 95 -33.74 16.17 -16.03
N ARG A 96 -32.71 15.48 -16.53
CA ARG A 96 -32.55 15.21 -17.97
C ARG A 96 -33.67 14.32 -18.52
N GLN A 97 -34.03 13.25 -17.79
CA GLN A 97 -35.15 12.38 -18.18
C GLN A 97 -36.48 13.11 -18.20
N ASP A 98 -36.72 14.00 -17.23
CA ASP A 98 -37.94 14.81 -17.15
C ASP A 98 -38.01 15.86 -18.28
N ALA A 99 -36.86 16.36 -18.73
CA ALA A 99 -36.78 17.29 -19.84
C ALA A 99 -37.09 16.66 -21.23
N VAL A 100 -36.97 15.33 -21.35
CA VAL A 100 -37.28 14.59 -22.58
C VAL A 100 -38.77 14.23 -22.57
N ALA A 101 -39.54 14.88 -23.44
CA ALA A 101 -40.99 14.69 -23.52
C ALA A 101 -41.41 13.35 -24.14
N ASP A 102 -40.63 12.83 -25.11
CA ASP A 102 -40.92 11.58 -25.79
C ASP A 102 -40.44 10.36 -25.01
N PRO A 103 -41.32 9.41 -24.61
CA PRO A 103 -40.96 8.23 -23.86
C PRO A 103 -39.97 7.30 -24.59
N SER A 104 -40.01 7.21 -25.92
CA SER A 104 -39.12 6.37 -26.70
C SER A 104 -37.69 6.92 -26.69
N VAL A 105 -37.56 8.23 -26.90
CA VAL A 105 -36.25 8.91 -26.82
C VAL A 105 -35.66 8.83 -25.41
N ARG A 106 -36.52 8.87 -24.39
CA ARG A 106 -36.09 8.70 -23.00
C ARG A 106 -35.52 7.31 -22.75
N ALA A 107 -36.16 6.25 -23.25
CA ALA A 107 -35.68 4.89 -23.12
C ALA A 107 -34.34 4.68 -23.84
N ASP A 108 -34.22 5.17 -25.07
CA ASP A 108 -32.98 5.11 -25.85
C ASP A 108 -31.82 5.89 -25.17
N LEU A 109 -32.15 7.06 -24.61
CA LEU A 109 -31.18 7.86 -23.83
C LEU A 109 -30.68 7.09 -22.62
N GLN A 110 -31.58 6.51 -21.83
CA GLN A 110 -31.22 5.76 -20.63
C GLN A 110 -30.37 4.53 -20.97
N GLU A 111 -30.69 3.80 -22.02
CA GLU A 111 -29.89 2.65 -22.47
C GLU A 111 -28.48 3.11 -22.88
N THR A 112 -28.38 4.22 -23.62
CA THR A 112 -27.10 4.78 -24.02
C THR A 112 -26.27 5.28 -22.85
N GLU A 113 -26.88 5.96 -21.88
CA GLU A 113 -26.21 6.45 -20.67
C GLU A 113 -25.70 5.30 -19.79
N LEU A 114 -26.47 4.20 -19.66
CA LEU A 114 -26.06 2.99 -18.99
C LEU A 114 -24.83 2.37 -19.68
N ALA A 115 -24.90 2.17 -20.98
CA ALA A 115 -23.81 1.58 -21.77
C ALA A 115 -22.54 2.44 -21.76
N ALA A 116 -22.68 3.77 -21.75
CA ALA A 116 -21.57 4.71 -21.66
C ALA A 116 -20.98 4.82 -20.25
N GLY A 117 -21.68 4.39 -19.21
CA GLY A 117 -21.29 4.60 -17.82
C GLY A 117 -21.56 6.03 -17.32
N ALA A 118 -22.43 6.76 -18.00
CA ALA A 118 -22.76 8.16 -17.71
C ALA A 118 -23.73 8.33 -16.52
N ILE A 119 -24.34 7.24 -16.05
CA ILE A 119 -25.21 7.22 -14.88
C ILE A 119 -24.73 6.17 -13.86
N ALA A 120 -25.02 6.44 -12.59
CA ALA A 120 -24.76 5.49 -11.51
C ALA A 120 -25.61 4.22 -11.70
N VAL A 121 -25.04 3.08 -11.29
CA VAL A 121 -25.73 1.79 -11.35
C VAL A 121 -25.58 1.05 -10.04
N SER A 122 -26.59 0.25 -9.70
CA SER A 122 -26.55 -0.61 -8.53
C SER A 122 -27.01 -2.01 -8.86
N GLY A 123 -26.43 -2.99 -8.17
CA GLY A 123 -26.81 -4.39 -8.34
C GLY A 123 -25.85 -5.33 -7.62
N PRO A 124 -26.20 -6.61 -7.55
CA PRO A 124 -25.31 -7.63 -7.00
C PRO A 124 -24.10 -7.85 -7.90
N GLY A 125 -23.06 -8.50 -7.35
CA GLY A 125 -21.85 -8.70 -8.14
C GLY A 125 -20.71 -9.37 -7.39
N VAL A 126 -19.49 -8.99 -7.73
CA VAL A 126 -18.29 -9.48 -7.07
C VAL A 126 -17.42 -8.30 -6.64
N ARG A 127 -16.68 -8.49 -5.55
CA ARG A 127 -15.66 -7.55 -5.06
C ARG A 127 -14.31 -8.27 -5.02
N ALA A 128 -13.34 -7.72 -5.72
CA ALA A 128 -11.95 -8.16 -5.64
C ALA A 128 -11.16 -7.15 -4.82
N ARG A 129 -10.48 -7.63 -3.78
CA ARG A 129 -9.56 -6.82 -2.97
C ARG A 129 -8.15 -7.28 -3.22
N VAL A 130 -7.28 -6.37 -3.63
CA VAL A 130 -5.87 -6.66 -3.89
C VAL A 130 -4.98 -5.69 -3.12
N ASN A 131 -3.91 -6.20 -2.54
CA ASN A 131 -2.97 -5.43 -1.75
C ASN A 131 -1.55 -5.90 -2.02
N ASP A 132 -0.61 -4.97 -1.95
CA ASP A 132 0.82 -5.29 -2.05
C ASP A 132 1.23 -6.28 -0.96
N ALA A 133 2.31 -7.02 -1.19
CA ALA A 133 2.86 -7.94 -0.19
C ALA A 133 3.34 -7.16 1.05
N GLU A 134 3.11 -7.71 2.25
CA GLU A 134 3.51 -7.06 3.51
C GLU A 134 5.03 -6.84 3.62
N LYS A 135 5.83 -7.69 2.95
CA LYS A 135 7.30 -7.65 2.98
C LYS A 135 7.84 -7.95 1.59
N THR A 136 8.16 -6.93 0.84
CA THR A 136 9.08 -7.05 -0.29
C THR A 136 10.50 -6.84 0.20
N PRO A 137 11.47 -7.70 -0.19
CA PRO A 137 12.87 -7.61 0.29
C PRO A 137 13.54 -6.28 -0.01
N ASP A 138 13.10 -5.57 -1.04
CA ASP A 138 13.63 -4.31 -1.55
C ASP A 138 12.66 -3.13 -1.39
N GLY A 139 11.49 -3.33 -0.76
CA GLY A 139 10.44 -2.32 -0.65
C GLY A 139 9.79 -1.97 -1.98
N SER A 140 10.04 -2.74 -3.03
CA SER A 140 9.46 -2.50 -4.34
C SER A 140 7.97 -2.80 -4.34
N ARG A 141 7.24 -2.01 -5.12
CA ARG A 141 5.82 -2.20 -5.34
C ARG A 141 5.59 -3.43 -6.23
N VAL A 142 4.69 -4.29 -5.80
CA VAL A 142 4.43 -5.56 -6.50
C VAL A 142 3.30 -5.42 -7.53
N ILE A 143 2.27 -4.58 -7.24
CA ILE A 143 1.12 -4.38 -8.13
C ILE A 143 1.39 -3.20 -9.08
N TYR A 144 1.23 -3.45 -10.39
CA TYR A 144 1.36 -2.47 -11.46
C TYR A 144 0.01 -2.11 -12.07
N ASP A 145 -0.03 -1.01 -12.82
CA ASP A 145 -1.19 -0.57 -13.61
C ASP A 145 -1.66 -1.64 -14.61
N SER A 146 -0.71 -2.36 -15.21
CA SER A 146 -1.00 -3.49 -16.10
C SER A 146 -1.73 -4.64 -15.40
N ASP A 147 -1.47 -4.87 -14.11
CA ASP A 147 -2.12 -5.92 -13.34
C ASP A 147 -3.57 -5.54 -13.04
N LEU A 148 -3.81 -4.29 -12.61
CA LEU A 148 -5.17 -3.77 -12.44
C LEU A 148 -5.95 -3.77 -13.76
N THR A 149 -5.31 -3.39 -14.87
CA THR A 149 -5.91 -3.45 -16.20
C THR A 149 -6.30 -4.88 -16.59
N ARG A 150 -5.47 -5.87 -16.27
CA ARG A 150 -5.81 -7.30 -16.48
C ARG A 150 -7.00 -7.73 -15.63
N LEU A 151 -7.06 -7.28 -14.37
CA LEU A 151 -8.19 -7.59 -13.48
C LEU A 151 -9.50 -7.05 -14.06
N VAL A 152 -9.51 -5.79 -14.46
CA VAL A 152 -10.67 -5.13 -15.10
C VAL A 152 -11.09 -5.88 -16.36
N ASN A 153 -10.15 -6.14 -17.26
CA ASN A 153 -10.44 -6.86 -18.51
C ASN A 153 -10.95 -8.28 -18.25
N GLY A 154 -10.43 -8.94 -17.22
CA GLY A 154 -10.92 -10.25 -16.80
C GLY A 154 -12.37 -10.22 -16.32
N MET A 155 -12.78 -9.16 -15.61
CA MET A 155 -14.18 -8.98 -15.19
C MET A 155 -15.11 -8.71 -16.38
N TRP A 156 -14.68 -7.87 -17.34
CA TRP A 156 -15.43 -7.68 -18.58
C TRP A 156 -15.56 -8.98 -19.38
N GLN A 157 -14.48 -9.77 -19.51
CA GLN A 157 -14.53 -11.10 -20.17
C GLN A 157 -15.44 -12.08 -19.45
N ALA A 158 -15.54 -11.98 -18.13
CA ALA A 158 -16.44 -12.80 -17.33
C ALA A 158 -17.92 -12.41 -17.49
N GLY A 159 -18.19 -11.24 -18.08
CA GLY A 159 -19.55 -10.73 -18.33
C GLY A 159 -20.02 -9.73 -17.27
N ALA A 160 -19.11 -8.96 -16.68
CA ALA A 160 -19.50 -7.83 -15.85
C ALA A 160 -20.27 -6.79 -16.67
N GLU A 161 -21.28 -6.18 -16.09
CA GLU A 161 -22.11 -5.12 -16.69
C GLU A 161 -21.57 -3.72 -16.35
N ALA A 162 -20.93 -3.60 -15.20
CA ALA A 162 -20.26 -2.38 -14.77
C ALA A 162 -19.09 -2.74 -13.84
N VAL A 163 -18.03 -1.93 -13.91
CA VAL A 163 -16.81 -2.11 -13.08
C VAL A 163 -16.38 -0.77 -12.50
N ALA A 164 -15.92 -0.76 -11.26
CA ALA A 164 -15.28 0.38 -10.63
C ALA A 164 -14.05 -0.07 -9.83
N ILE A 165 -13.07 0.82 -9.66
CA ILE A 165 -11.92 0.63 -8.78
C ILE A 165 -11.92 1.76 -7.75
N ASN A 166 -11.95 1.42 -6.46
CA ASN A 166 -12.00 2.38 -5.34
C ASN A 166 -13.06 3.49 -5.55
N GLY A 167 -14.24 3.13 -6.10
CA GLY A 167 -15.32 4.05 -6.39
C GLY A 167 -15.17 4.85 -7.69
N HIS A 168 -14.14 4.60 -8.52
CA HIS A 168 -13.99 5.21 -9.84
C HIS A 168 -14.54 4.28 -10.91
N ARG A 169 -15.60 4.72 -11.62
CA ARG A 169 -16.22 3.96 -12.70
C ARG A 169 -15.23 3.71 -13.83
N ILE A 170 -15.17 2.48 -14.30
CA ILE A 170 -14.34 2.11 -15.45
C ILE A 170 -15.17 2.10 -16.70
N THR A 171 -14.79 2.93 -17.65
CA THR A 171 -15.36 3.03 -18.98
C THR A 171 -14.26 2.86 -20.03
N THR A 172 -14.62 2.96 -21.30
CA THR A 172 -13.63 2.94 -22.40
C THR A 172 -12.69 4.14 -22.40
N LEU A 173 -13.01 5.20 -21.69
CA LEU A 173 -12.22 6.43 -21.59
C LEU A 173 -11.39 6.51 -20.29
N THR A 174 -11.65 5.65 -19.32
CA THR A 174 -10.98 5.68 -18.02
C THR A 174 -9.55 5.13 -18.14
N PRO A 175 -8.51 5.96 -18.01
CA PRO A 175 -7.13 5.49 -18.05
C PRO A 175 -6.73 4.87 -16.70
N ILE A 176 -6.02 3.72 -16.76
CA ILE A 176 -5.32 3.12 -15.63
C ILE A 176 -3.83 3.22 -15.92
N ARG A 177 -3.07 3.99 -15.15
CA ARG A 177 -1.65 4.27 -15.43
C ARG A 177 -0.82 4.38 -14.15
N SER A 178 0.44 4.03 -14.25
CA SER A 178 1.42 4.30 -13.19
C SER A 178 1.85 5.78 -13.22
N ALA A 179 1.87 6.41 -12.07
CA ALA A 179 2.34 7.77 -11.86
C ALA A 179 3.29 7.80 -10.64
N GLY A 180 4.60 7.67 -10.91
CA GLY A 180 5.60 7.50 -9.86
C GLY A 180 5.36 6.23 -9.04
N SER A 181 5.16 6.36 -7.74
CA SER A 181 4.84 5.24 -6.84
C SER A 181 3.34 4.95 -6.73
N ALA A 182 2.44 5.72 -7.32
CA ALA A 182 0.99 5.52 -7.29
C ALA A 182 0.47 4.95 -8.61
N ILE A 183 -0.68 4.26 -8.56
CA ILE A 183 -1.47 3.96 -9.76
C ILE A 183 -2.59 4.98 -9.84
N THR A 184 -2.75 5.61 -10.99
CA THR A 184 -3.86 6.52 -11.25
C THR A 184 -4.96 5.80 -12.01
N VAL A 185 -6.18 5.98 -11.56
CA VAL A 185 -7.41 5.58 -12.23
C VAL A 185 -8.23 6.83 -12.46
N ASP A 186 -8.59 7.12 -13.69
CA ASP A 186 -9.26 8.36 -14.07
C ASP A 186 -8.53 9.62 -13.54
N TYR A 187 -7.18 9.64 -13.69
CA TYR A 187 -6.29 10.70 -13.20
C TYR A 187 -6.26 10.88 -11.67
N VAL A 188 -6.99 10.06 -10.89
CA VAL A 188 -6.95 10.05 -9.42
C VAL A 188 -5.93 9.05 -8.94
N SER A 189 -4.98 9.50 -8.10
CA SER A 189 -3.95 8.63 -7.53
C SER A 189 -4.55 7.73 -6.45
N LEU A 190 -4.41 6.43 -6.64
CA LEU A 190 -4.86 5.41 -5.70
C LEU A 190 -3.66 4.75 -5.02
N SER A 191 -3.90 4.27 -3.80
CA SER A 191 -2.95 3.49 -3.01
C SER A 191 -3.59 2.17 -2.60
N PRO A 192 -2.78 1.11 -2.40
CA PRO A 192 -3.30 -0.14 -1.87
C PRO A 192 -4.02 0.04 -0.51
N PRO A 193 -5.00 -0.77 -0.18
CA PRO A 193 -5.58 -1.83 -1.01
C PRO A 193 -6.45 -1.27 -2.15
N TYR A 194 -6.35 -1.91 -3.33
CA TYR A 194 -7.24 -1.62 -4.44
C TYR A 194 -8.48 -2.51 -4.32
N VAL A 195 -9.64 -1.89 -4.38
CA VAL A 195 -10.93 -2.58 -4.31
C VAL A 195 -11.62 -2.43 -5.67
N LEU A 196 -11.68 -3.52 -6.42
CA LEU A 196 -12.45 -3.58 -7.65
C LEU A 196 -13.83 -4.16 -7.36
N GLU A 197 -14.85 -3.48 -7.81
CA GLU A 197 -16.26 -3.90 -7.73
C GLU A 197 -16.79 -4.08 -9.14
N ALA A 198 -17.49 -5.19 -9.37
CA ALA A 198 -18.08 -5.51 -10.66
C ALA A 198 -19.51 -6.00 -10.47
N ILE A 199 -20.47 -5.33 -11.12
CA ILE A 199 -21.88 -5.69 -11.13
C ILE A 199 -22.13 -6.78 -12.19
N GLY A 200 -22.99 -7.73 -11.87
CA GLY A 200 -23.41 -8.86 -12.69
C GLY A 200 -23.90 -9.99 -11.80
N ASP A 201 -24.37 -11.09 -12.38
CA ASP A 201 -24.78 -12.26 -11.58
C ASP A 201 -23.59 -12.83 -10.80
N PRO A 202 -23.58 -12.76 -9.45
CA PRO A 202 -22.41 -13.06 -8.62
C PRO A 202 -21.84 -14.47 -8.85
N ALA A 203 -22.71 -15.46 -9.01
CA ALA A 203 -22.30 -16.86 -9.13
C ALA A 203 -21.65 -17.13 -10.50
N THR A 204 -22.26 -16.65 -11.58
CA THR A 204 -21.73 -16.81 -12.94
C THR A 204 -20.51 -15.95 -13.18
N LEU A 205 -20.47 -14.71 -12.67
CA LEU A 205 -19.37 -13.79 -12.82
C LEU A 205 -18.09 -14.34 -12.17
N GLN A 206 -18.18 -14.81 -10.92
CA GLN A 206 -17.05 -15.44 -10.24
C GLN A 206 -16.56 -16.70 -10.97
N ALA A 207 -17.49 -17.58 -11.38
CA ALA A 207 -17.14 -18.82 -12.05
C ALA A 207 -16.49 -18.60 -13.43
N ARG A 208 -16.97 -17.60 -14.20
CA ARG A 208 -16.39 -17.21 -15.48
C ARG A 208 -15.04 -16.52 -15.31
N PHE A 209 -14.92 -15.61 -14.33
CA PHE A 209 -13.65 -14.96 -14.02
C PHE A 209 -12.56 -15.98 -13.71
N ALA A 210 -12.86 -17.01 -12.90
CA ALA A 210 -11.91 -18.07 -12.55
C ALA A 210 -11.32 -18.81 -13.76
N ARG A 211 -11.95 -18.71 -14.94
CA ARG A 211 -11.49 -19.32 -16.20
C ARG A 211 -10.68 -18.35 -17.08
N THR A 212 -10.57 -17.09 -16.70
CA THR A 212 -9.83 -16.08 -17.46
C THR A 212 -8.33 -16.17 -17.21
N SER A 213 -7.53 -15.66 -18.15
CA SER A 213 -6.09 -15.50 -17.96
C SER A 213 -5.76 -14.51 -16.84
N ALA A 214 -6.69 -13.59 -16.52
CA ALA A 214 -6.56 -12.66 -15.42
C ALA A 214 -6.55 -13.39 -14.07
N ALA A 215 -7.45 -14.34 -13.85
CA ALA A 215 -7.48 -15.15 -12.61
C ALA A 215 -6.18 -15.94 -12.44
N THR A 216 -5.69 -16.56 -13.51
CA THR A 216 -4.41 -17.30 -13.49
C THR A 216 -3.24 -16.37 -13.16
N TRP A 217 -3.23 -15.16 -13.71
CA TRP A 217 -2.21 -14.16 -13.44
C TRP A 217 -2.22 -13.70 -11.98
N TRP A 218 -3.39 -13.39 -11.42
CA TRP A 218 -3.51 -12.96 -10.03
C TRP A 218 -3.15 -14.08 -9.05
N GLN A 219 -3.49 -15.34 -9.36
CA GLN A 219 -3.02 -16.47 -8.59
C GLN A 219 -1.50 -16.60 -8.64
N TYR A 220 -0.88 -16.41 -9.82
CA TYR A 220 0.56 -16.42 -9.96
C TYR A 220 1.23 -15.32 -9.12
N LEU A 221 0.68 -14.10 -9.12
CA LEU A 221 1.19 -13.01 -8.30
C LEU A 221 1.06 -13.31 -6.80
N HIS A 222 -0.06 -13.90 -6.39
CA HIS A 222 -0.28 -14.32 -5.01
C HIS A 222 0.76 -15.37 -4.58
N ASP A 223 0.94 -16.43 -5.36
CA ASP A 223 1.79 -17.56 -5.01
C ASP A 223 3.30 -17.22 -5.05
N ASN A 224 3.73 -16.35 -5.95
CA ASN A 224 5.16 -16.08 -6.18
C ASN A 224 5.64 -14.77 -5.53
N TYR A 225 4.77 -13.80 -5.32
CA TYR A 225 5.14 -12.48 -4.78
C TYR A 225 4.46 -12.15 -3.45
N GLY A 226 3.54 -13.02 -2.99
CA GLY A 226 2.88 -12.84 -1.69
C GLY A 226 1.88 -11.69 -1.65
N ILE A 227 1.38 -11.24 -2.81
CA ILE A 227 0.32 -10.24 -2.85
C ILE A 227 -0.95 -10.81 -2.22
N THR A 228 -1.74 -9.96 -1.59
CA THR A 228 -3.08 -10.35 -1.16
C THR A 228 -4.04 -10.22 -2.33
N TYR A 229 -4.76 -11.30 -2.65
CA TYR A 229 -5.81 -11.33 -3.64
C TYR A 229 -7.02 -12.08 -3.09
N GLU A 230 -8.12 -11.38 -2.89
CA GLU A 230 -9.38 -11.92 -2.39
C GLU A 230 -10.50 -11.58 -3.37
N LEU A 231 -11.29 -12.56 -3.77
CA LEU A 231 -12.47 -12.39 -4.61
C LEU A 231 -13.69 -12.90 -3.85
N GLN A 232 -14.66 -12.03 -3.62
CA GLN A 232 -15.88 -12.30 -2.86
C GLN A 232 -17.11 -12.02 -3.70
N THR A 233 -18.12 -12.88 -3.59
CA THR A 233 -19.47 -12.61 -4.11
C THR A 233 -20.19 -11.66 -3.16
N VAL A 234 -20.88 -10.67 -3.73
CA VAL A 234 -21.71 -9.71 -3.01
C VAL A 234 -23.13 -9.82 -3.51
N ASN A 235 -24.00 -10.36 -2.66
CA ASN A 235 -25.41 -10.56 -3.00
C ASN A 235 -26.28 -9.32 -2.69
N SER A 236 -25.74 -8.37 -1.91
CA SER A 236 -26.35 -7.05 -1.71
C SER A 236 -25.93 -6.12 -2.86
N ASP A 237 -26.69 -5.04 -3.04
CA ASP A 237 -26.39 -4.10 -4.10
C ASP A 237 -25.05 -3.41 -3.86
N LEU A 238 -24.18 -3.51 -4.86
CA LEU A 238 -23.01 -2.67 -5.05
C LEU A 238 -23.49 -1.37 -5.71
N ASN A 239 -22.95 -0.24 -5.29
CA ASN A 239 -23.29 1.06 -5.88
C ASN A 239 -22.06 1.61 -6.60
N LEU A 240 -22.10 1.62 -7.93
CA LEU A 240 -21.04 2.15 -8.77
C LEU A 240 -21.47 3.52 -9.29
N PRO A 241 -20.66 4.58 -9.07
CA PRO A 241 -20.99 5.92 -9.52
C PRO A 241 -20.98 6.04 -11.05
N ALA A 242 -21.49 7.15 -11.57
CA ALA A 242 -21.28 7.58 -12.93
C ALA A 242 -19.80 7.92 -13.17
N ASP A 243 -19.34 7.83 -14.42
CA ASP A 243 -18.05 8.37 -14.82
C ASP A 243 -18.18 9.90 -15.02
N PRO A 244 -17.50 10.73 -14.20
CA PRO A 244 -17.63 12.19 -14.28
C PRO A 244 -17.08 12.78 -15.60
N ALA A 245 -16.26 12.02 -16.34
CA ALA A 245 -15.73 12.45 -17.63
C ALA A 245 -16.72 12.25 -18.79
N MET A 246 -17.81 11.49 -18.58
CA MET A 246 -18.85 11.25 -19.59
C MET A 246 -19.81 12.44 -19.74
N THR A 247 -19.28 13.59 -20.12
CA THR A 247 -20.09 14.77 -20.46
C THR A 247 -20.21 14.91 -21.97
N LEU A 248 -21.44 15.11 -22.45
CA LEU A 248 -21.71 15.40 -23.87
C LEU A 248 -21.20 16.82 -24.19
N ARG A 249 -20.05 16.92 -24.90
CA ARG A 249 -19.39 18.21 -25.17
C ARG A 249 -19.75 18.83 -26.51
N TYR A 250 -20.24 18.03 -27.47
CA TYR A 250 -20.38 18.45 -28.86
C TYR A 250 -21.75 18.15 -29.46
N THR A 251 -22.72 17.66 -28.72
CA THR A 251 -24.10 17.51 -29.20
C THR A 251 -24.78 18.86 -29.25
N LYS A 252 -25.27 19.22 -30.45
CA LYS A 252 -26.19 20.32 -30.64
C LYS A 252 -27.60 19.74 -30.77
N SER A 253 -28.53 20.23 -29.95
CA SER A 253 -29.96 20.01 -30.11
C SER A 253 -30.47 20.70 -31.37
#